data_f29f1961a1b5b766bfaee3a75418a2d2
#
_entry.id   f29f1961a1b5b766bfaee3a75418a2d2
#
_cell.length_a   1.000
_cell.length_b   1.000
_cell.length_c   1.000
_cell.angle_alpha   90.00
_cell.angle_beta   90.00
_cell.angle_gamma   90.00
#
_symmetry.space_group_name_H-M   'P 1'
#
loop_
_entity.id
_entity.type
_entity.pdbx_description
1 polymer ?
#
loop_
_entity_poly.entity_id
_entity_poly.type
_entity_poly.pdbx_seq_one_letter_code
_entity_poly.pdbx_strand_id
1 'polypeptide(L)'
;MFRDHIVVHVLEHEVVVSSVGVRHEKFLACISSKEKTPRRIIRKAARLATRYNTSFIALYVQTPRESADRIDLASQRYLLNHFKLVTELDGEVVQVQSKDVLDAIIRTCKERQITSVCMGSPSFSLPQSLFMVLKYRKFVNDLAQANVDLIILA
;
A
#
# COMPACT_ATOMS: atom_id res chain seq x y z
N MET A 1 17.37 -20.53 -8.20
CA MET A 1 16.40 -19.46 -7.81
C MET A 1 15.52 -19.19 -8.99
N PHE A 2 14.25 -19.42 -8.85
CA PHE A 2 13.28 -19.18 -9.91
C PHE A 2 12.95 -17.68 -9.97
N ARG A 3 13.19 -17.08 -11.13
CA ARG A 3 12.62 -15.76 -11.40
C ARG A 3 11.14 -15.96 -11.73
N ASP A 4 10.30 -15.58 -10.81
CA ASP A 4 8.88 -15.59 -11.07
C ASP A 4 8.55 -14.57 -12.17
N HIS A 5 7.75 -15.01 -13.13
CA HIS A 5 7.26 -14.07 -14.14
C HIS A 5 6.31 -13.08 -13.49
N ILE A 6 6.55 -11.81 -13.74
CA ILE A 6 5.61 -10.77 -13.32
C ILE A 6 4.43 -10.84 -14.26
N VAL A 7 3.25 -11.07 -13.71
CA VAL A 7 2.00 -11.05 -14.46
C VAL A 7 1.24 -9.79 -14.11
N VAL A 8 0.91 -9.00 -15.10
CA VAL A 8 0.11 -7.78 -14.93
C VAL A 8 -1.30 -8.08 -15.41
N HIS A 9 -2.25 -8.01 -14.49
CA HIS A 9 -3.66 -8.14 -14.79
C HIS A 9 -4.35 -6.80 -14.61
N VAL A 10 -5.09 -6.38 -15.63
CA VAL A 10 -5.94 -5.19 -15.54
C VAL A 10 -7.38 -5.68 -15.41
N LEU A 11 -7.95 -5.49 -14.23
CA LEU A 11 -9.34 -5.80 -13.94
C LEU A 11 -10.05 -4.49 -13.66
N GLU A 12 -11.14 -4.22 -14.36
CA GLU A 12 -12.01 -3.05 -14.11
C GLU A 12 -11.47 -2.05 -13.09
N HIS A 13 -10.79 -1.05 -13.26
CA HIS A 13 -10.23 -0.09 -12.28
C HIS A 13 -9.10 -0.61 -11.37
N GLU A 14 -8.65 -1.85 -11.54
CA GLU A 14 -7.55 -2.42 -10.75
C GLU A 14 -6.43 -2.90 -11.65
N VAL A 15 -5.20 -2.65 -11.24
CA VAL A 15 -4.00 -3.23 -11.85
C VAL A 15 -3.36 -4.15 -10.81
N VAL A 16 -3.24 -5.43 -11.14
CA VAL A 16 -2.59 -6.41 -10.27
C VAL A 16 -1.26 -6.82 -10.89
N VAL A 17 -0.19 -6.61 -10.15
CA VAL A 17 1.14 -7.08 -10.51
C VAL A 17 1.47 -8.22 -9.56
N SER A 18 1.54 -9.45 -10.08
CA SER A 18 1.76 -10.62 -9.24
C SER A 18 2.96 -11.45 -9.69
N SER A 19 3.57 -12.12 -8.73
CA SER A 19 4.54 -13.17 -8.96
C SER A 19 3.89 -14.54 -8.76
N VAL A 20 4.37 -15.55 -9.49
CA VAL A 20 3.82 -16.91 -9.38
C VAL A 20 4.50 -17.65 -8.23
N GLY A 21 3.72 -18.21 -7.31
CA GLY A 21 4.24 -19.00 -6.18
C GLY A 21 3.15 -19.37 -5.17
N VAL A 22 3.42 -20.37 -4.33
CA VAL A 22 2.55 -20.73 -3.20
C VAL A 22 3.09 -20.10 -1.94
N ARG A 23 2.21 -19.38 -1.20
CA ARG A 23 2.59 -18.66 0.01
C ARG A 23 1.38 -18.43 0.91
N HIS A 24 1.65 -18.14 2.18
CA HIS A 24 0.61 -17.67 3.09
C HIS A 24 0.28 -16.20 2.78
N GLU A 25 -0.95 -15.95 2.37
CA GLU A 25 -1.38 -14.61 2.00
C GLU A 25 -1.49 -13.69 3.22
N LYS A 26 -0.91 -12.51 3.11
CA LYS A 26 -1.03 -11.43 4.09
C LYS A 26 -1.03 -10.09 3.38
N PHE A 27 -2.00 -9.25 3.72
CA PHE A 27 -2.32 -8.04 2.94
C PHE A 27 -1.93 -6.78 3.69
N LEU A 28 -1.43 -5.81 2.93
CA LEU A 28 -1.11 -4.47 3.42
C LEU A 28 -1.90 -3.45 2.63
N ALA A 29 -2.62 -2.57 3.32
CA ALA A 29 -3.27 -1.41 2.74
C ALA A 29 -2.42 -0.17 3.00
N CYS A 30 -2.01 0.52 1.94
CA CYS A 30 -1.32 1.81 2.06
C CYS A 30 -2.37 2.90 2.20
N ILE A 31 -2.36 3.61 3.31
CA ILE A 31 -3.29 4.69 3.58
C ILE A 31 -2.58 6.05 3.64
N SER A 32 -3.32 7.07 3.28
CA SER A 32 -2.84 8.46 3.29
C SER A 32 -3.87 9.35 3.97
N SER A 33 -3.55 10.61 4.12
CA SER A 33 -4.45 11.63 4.68
C SER A 33 -5.55 12.11 3.73
N LYS A 34 -5.71 11.48 2.55
CA LYS A 34 -6.77 11.79 1.60
C LYS A 34 -8.13 11.27 2.08
N GLU A 35 -9.20 11.87 1.58
CA GLU A 35 -10.55 11.54 2.04
C GLU A 35 -11.07 10.19 1.54
N LYS A 36 -11.07 9.97 0.24
CA LYS A 36 -11.82 8.87 -0.38
C LYS A 36 -11.00 7.64 -0.74
N THR A 37 -9.84 7.84 -1.33
CA THR A 37 -9.02 6.74 -1.87
C THR A 37 -8.63 5.70 -0.81
N PRO A 38 -8.18 6.09 0.40
CA PRO A 38 -7.80 5.12 1.41
C PRO A 38 -8.94 4.21 1.86
N ARG A 39 -10.17 4.69 1.88
CA ARG A 39 -11.33 3.87 2.27
C ARG A 39 -11.53 2.68 1.33
N ARG A 40 -11.38 2.92 0.02
CA ARG A 40 -11.47 1.85 -0.99
C ARG A 40 -10.36 0.84 -0.83
N ILE A 41 -9.15 1.32 -0.56
CA ILE A 41 -7.96 0.48 -0.35
C ILE A 41 -8.15 -0.40 0.89
N ILE A 42 -8.59 0.18 2.00
CA ILE A 42 -8.85 -0.55 3.24
C ILE A 42 -9.90 -1.65 3.02
N ARG A 43 -11.00 -1.31 2.36
CA ARG A 43 -12.07 -2.29 2.07
C ARG A 43 -11.59 -3.40 1.15
N LYS A 44 -10.76 -3.09 0.16
CA LYS A 44 -10.17 -4.11 -0.72
C LYS A 44 -9.30 -5.07 0.06
N ALA A 45 -8.40 -4.56 0.88
CA ALA A 45 -7.52 -5.39 1.72
C ALA A 45 -8.34 -6.26 2.70
N ALA A 46 -9.37 -5.70 3.30
CA ALA A 46 -10.26 -6.44 4.20
C ALA A 46 -11.00 -7.58 3.48
N ARG A 47 -11.51 -7.34 2.28
CA ARG A 47 -12.17 -8.38 1.49
C ARG A 47 -11.21 -9.50 1.11
N LEU A 48 -10.00 -9.15 0.71
CA LEU A 48 -8.97 -10.13 0.39
C LEU A 48 -8.57 -10.94 1.62
N ALA A 49 -8.37 -10.28 2.75
CA ALA A 49 -8.06 -10.96 4.01
C ALA A 49 -9.15 -11.96 4.40
N THR A 50 -10.41 -11.58 4.29
CA THR A 50 -11.54 -12.47 4.54
C THR A 50 -11.55 -13.66 3.57
N ARG A 51 -11.34 -13.39 2.29
CA ARG A 51 -11.36 -14.41 1.24
C ARG A 51 -10.27 -15.47 1.45
N TYR A 52 -9.09 -15.05 1.90
CA TYR A 52 -7.96 -15.95 2.14
C TYR A 52 -7.86 -16.41 3.60
N ASN A 53 -8.84 -16.09 4.42
CA ASN A 53 -8.89 -16.43 5.84
C ASN A 53 -7.61 -16.01 6.57
N THR A 54 -7.25 -14.75 6.39
CA THR A 54 -6.05 -14.15 6.98
C THR A 54 -6.36 -12.74 7.48
N SER A 55 -5.35 -12.03 7.93
CA SER A 55 -5.45 -10.66 8.42
C SER A 55 -4.86 -9.65 7.43
N PHE A 56 -5.12 -8.38 7.67
CA PHE A 56 -4.48 -7.30 6.96
C PHE A 56 -3.97 -6.23 7.92
N ILE A 57 -2.97 -5.49 7.47
CA ILE A 57 -2.50 -4.30 8.15
C ILE A 57 -2.73 -3.08 7.25
N ALA A 58 -2.97 -1.94 7.86
CA ALA A 58 -3.00 -0.66 7.17
C ALA A 58 -1.77 0.14 7.58
N LEU A 59 -0.96 0.51 6.61
CA LEU A 59 0.26 1.25 6.83
C LEU A 59 0.06 2.73 6.50
N TYR A 60 0.31 3.57 7.47
CA TYR A 60 0.45 5.00 7.27
C TYR A 60 1.91 5.42 7.44
N VAL A 61 2.49 5.97 6.38
CA VAL A 61 3.85 6.51 6.42
C VAL A 61 3.77 8.01 6.64
N GLN A 62 4.13 8.44 7.83
CA GLN A 62 4.18 9.86 8.18
C GLN A 62 5.46 10.47 7.65
N THR A 63 5.33 11.34 6.65
CA THR A 63 6.45 12.11 6.11
C THR A 63 6.67 13.38 6.96
N PRO A 64 7.83 14.05 6.84
CA PRO A 64 8.06 15.32 7.53
C PRO A 64 7.02 16.41 7.22
N ARG A 65 6.37 16.35 6.04
CA ARG A 65 5.30 17.29 5.67
C ARG A 65 4.00 17.03 6.42
N GLU A 66 3.81 15.82 6.91
CA GLU A 66 2.60 15.39 7.62
C GLU A 66 2.86 15.20 9.11
N SER A 67 3.92 15.80 9.65
CA SER A 67 4.17 15.79 11.09
C SER A 67 3.01 16.46 11.86
N ALA A 68 2.85 16.10 13.11
CA ALA A 68 1.70 16.52 13.93
C ALA A 68 1.51 18.05 14.00
N ASP A 69 2.60 18.81 13.85
CA ASP A 69 2.58 20.29 13.84
C ASP A 69 2.34 20.90 12.45
N ARG A 70 2.34 20.10 11.38
CA ARG A 70 2.20 20.57 9.99
C ARG A 70 0.97 20.08 9.27
N ILE A 71 0.44 18.94 9.68
CA ILE A 71 -0.75 18.37 9.05
C ILE A 71 -1.97 19.19 9.41
N ASP A 72 -2.79 19.52 8.41
CA ASP A 72 -4.03 20.27 8.63
C ASP A 72 -5.09 19.43 9.35
N LEU A 73 -6.08 20.12 9.93
CA LEU A 73 -7.11 19.49 10.73
C LEU A 73 -7.99 18.52 9.93
N ALA A 74 -8.29 18.87 8.68
CA ALA A 74 -9.09 17.99 7.82
C ALA A 74 -8.37 16.68 7.52
N SER A 75 -7.09 16.74 7.18
CA SER A 75 -6.25 15.57 6.95
C SER A 75 -6.13 14.69 8.20
N GLN A 76 -6.00 15.30 9.39
CA GLN A 76 -6.00 14.55 10.65
C GLN A 76 -7.31 13.79 10.86
N ARG A 77 -8.45 14.43 10.56
CA ARG A 77 -9.76 13.78 10.65
C ARG A 77 -9.90 12.61 9.69
N TYR A 78 -9.42 12.76 8.46
CA TYR A 78 -9.44 11.67 7.48
C TYR A 78 -8.61 10.49 7.97
N LEU A 79 -7.42 10.74 8.48
CA LEU A 79 -6.57 9.67 9.05
C LEU A 79 -7.26 8.94 10.20
N LEU A 80 -7.83 9.67 11.16
CA LEU A 80 -8.54 9.06 12.28
C LEU A 80 -9.73 8.22 11.82
N ASN A 81 -10.48 8.69 10.82
CA ASN A 81 -11.57 7.94 10.24
C ASN A 81 -11.09 6.67 9.54
N HIS A 82 -9.95 6.74 8.85
CA HIS A 82 -9.36 5.57 8.20
C HIS A 82 -8.88 4.55 9.24
N PHE A 83 -8.23 4.99 10.31
CA PHE A 83 -7.80 4.11 11.40
C PHE A 83 -8.98 3.41 12.06
N LYS A 84 -10.06 4.16 12.26
CA LYS A 84 -11.30 3.60 12.81
C LYS A 84 -11.88 2.52 11.89
N LEU A 85 -11.93 2.78 10.58
CA LEU A 85 -12.43 1.80 9.60
C LEU A 85 -11.57 0.54 9.60
N VAL A 86 -10.24 0.67 9.66
CA VAL A 86 -9.32 -0.47 9.74
C VAL A 86 -9.66 -1.33 10.96
N THR A 87 -9.83 -0.72 12.10
CA THR A 87 -10.15 -1.41 13.35
C THR A 87 -11.52 -2.09 13.28
N GLU A 88 -12.51 -1.43 12.73
CA GLU A 88 -13.86 -2.00 12.52
C GLU A 88 -13.85 -3.22 11.60
N LEU A 89 -12.88 -3.31 10.69
CA LEU A 89 -12.71 -4.43 9.76
C LEU A 89 -11.66 -5.45 10.25
N ASP A 90 -11.32 -5.42 11.52
CA ASP A 90 -10.37 -6.33 12.17
C ASP A 90 -8.93 -6.26 11.59
N GLY A 91 -8.56 -5.11 11.05
CA GLY A 91 -7.19 -4.84 10.62
C GLY A 91 -6.35 -4.24 11.73
N GLU A 92 -5.04 -4.27 11.55
CA GLU A 92 -4.06 -3.63 12.42
C GLU A 92 -3.58 -2.33 11.79
N VAL A 93 -3.53 -1.25 12.55
CA VAL A 93 -2.95 0.02 12.10
C VAL A 93 -1.47 0.04 12.44
N VAL A 94 -0.62 0.28 11.43
CA VAL A 94 0.82 0.45 11.60
C VAL A 94 1.20 1.84 11.10
N GLN A 95 1.85 2.60 11.93
CA GLN A 95 2.35 3.93 11.57
C GLN A 95 3.87 3.95 11.68
N VAL A 96 4.52 4.43 10.63
CA VAL A 96 5.97 4.62 10.60
C VAL A 96 6.30 6.04 10.12
N GLN A 97 7.46 6.53 10.53
CA GLN A 97 7.98 7.82 10.06
C GLN A 97 9.07 7.57 9.02
N SER A 98 8.98 8.21 7.88
CA SER A 98 10.01 8.10 6.84
C SER A 98 9.92 9.28 5.87
N LYS A 99 11.06 9.66 5.33
CA LYS A 99 11.14 10.62 4.21
C LYS A 99 10.79 9.96 2.88
N ASP A 100 10.95 8.65 2.78
CA ASP A 100 10.72 7.87 1.58
C ASP A 100 9.58 6.87 1.82
N VAL A 101 8.40 7.19 1.29
CA VAL A 101 7.20 6.38 1.47
C VAL A 101 7.35 4.99 0.84
N LEU A 102 7.86 4.92 -0.39
CA LEU A 102 7.98 3.64 -1.11
C LEU A 102 8.98 2.71 -0.43
N ASP A 103 10.09 3.24 0.04
CA ASP A 103 11.07 2.46 0.81
C ASP A 103 10.47 1.94 2.13
N ALA A 104 9.70 2.77 2.83
CA ALA A 104 9.02 2.36 4.05
C ALA A 104 8.01 1.24 3.81
N ILE A 105 7.29 1.26 2.69
CA ILE A 105 6.39 0.18 2.30
C ILE A 105 7.15 -1.13 2.11
N ILE A 106 8.25 -1.10 1.38
CA ILE A 106 9.08 -2.30 1.14
C ILE A 106 9.62 -2.87 2.45
N ARG A 107 10.15 -2.02 3.31
CA ARG A 107 10.65 -2.47 4.63
C ARG A 107 9.55 -3.12 5.46
N THR A 108 8.38 -2.51 5.50
CA THR A 108 7.23 -3.06 6.23
C THR A 108 6.80 -4.41 5.66
N CYS A 109 6.79 -4.55 4.34
CA CYS A 109 6.46 -5.82 3.69
C CYS A 109 7.42 -6.94 4.12
N LYS A 110 8.70 -6.65 4.20
CA LYS A 110 9.71 -7.62 4.62
C LYS A 110 9.57 -7.96 6.11
N GLU A 111 9.41 -6.97 6.96
CA GLU A 111 9.29 -7.14 8.40
C GLU A 111 8.03 -7.89 8.81
N ARG A 112 6.93 -7.65 8.11
CA ARG A 112 5.61 -8.20 8.42
C ARG A 112 5.23 -9.38 7.54
N GLN A 113 6.12 -9.82 6.64
CA GLN A 113 5.87 -10.95 5.72
C GLN A 113 4.62 -10.74 4.87
N ILE A 114 4.44 -9.54 4.36
CA ILE A 114 3.32 -9.17 3.48
C ILE A 114 3.50 -9.85 2.13
N THR A 115 2.41 -10.35 1.56
CA THR A 115 2.40 -10.99 0.24
C THR A 115 1.70 -10.15 -0.83
N SER A 116 0.86 -9.21 -0.43
CA SER A 116 0.17 -8.30 -1.36
C SER A 116 0.01 -6.91 -0.76
N VAL A 117 0.33 -5.90 -1.55
CA VAL A 117 0.17 -4.49 -1.19
C VAL A 117 -0.97 -3.91 -2.01
N CYS A 118 -1.94 -3.30 -1.33
CA CYS A 118 -3.01 -2.53 -1.95
C CYS A 118 -2.71 -1.04 -1.79
N MET A 119 -2.68 -0.31 -2.90
CA MET A 119 -2.44 1.14 -2.88
C MET A 119 -3.22 1.85 -3.98
N GLY A 120 -3.34 3.15 -3.86
CA GLY A 120 -3.95 3.98 -4.90
C GLY A 120 -2.99 4.24 -6.06
N SER A 121 -3.54 4.67 -7.19
CA SER A 121 -2.73 5.08 -8.34
C SER A 121 -1.77 6.20 -7.96
N PRO A 122 -0.49 6.10 -8.32
CA PRO A 122 0.45 7.19 -8.10
C PRO A 122 0.08 8.39 -8.98
N SER A 123 0.19 9.60 -8.43
CA SER A 123 0.06 10.82 -9.20
C SER A 123 1.44 11.42 -9.42
N PHE A 124 1.80 11.66 -10.67
CA PHE A 124 3.06 12.26 -11.05
C PHE A 124 2.83 13.69 -11.55
N SER A 125 3.45 14.66 -10.90
CA SER A 125 3.40 16.06 -11.33
C SER A 125 4.68 16.47 -12.06
N LEU A 126 4.55 17.32 -13.10
CA LEU A 126 5.69 17.92 -13.77
C LEU A 126 6.31 19.01 -12.86
N PRO A 127 7.64 19.18 -12.85
CA PRO A 127 8.70 18.52 -13.64
C PRO A 127 9.25 17.23 -13.00
N GLN A 128 8.71 16.78 -11.90
CA GLN A 128 9.23 15.64 -11.13
C GLN A 128 8.79 14.28 -11.67
N SER A 129 7.96 14.26 -12.72
CA SER A 129 7.34 13.05 -13.24
C SER A 129 8.34 11.97 -13.64
N LEU A 130 9.42 12.32 -14.33
CA LEU A 130 10.43 11.33 -14.74
C LEU A 130 11.14 10.69 -13.56
N PHE A 131 11.54 11.47 -12.57
CA PHE A 131 12.16 10.98 -11.35
C PHE A 131 11.20 10.05 -10.59
N MET A 132 9.94 10.45 -10.47
CA MET A 132 8.91 9.65 -9.79
C MET A 132 8.62 8.36 -10.53
N VAL A 133 8.60 8.38 -11.87
CA VAL A 133 8.41 7.16 -12.68
C VAL A 133 9.55 6.17 -12.45
N LEU A 134 10.79 6.63 -12.44
CA LEU A 134 11.96 5.78 -12.20
C LEU A 134 11.94 5.19 -10.78
N LYS A 135 11.60 6.01 -9.81
CA LYS A 135 11.47 5.58 -8.41
C LYS A 135 10.36 4.55 -8.22
N TYR A 136 9.23 4.76 -8.86
CA TYR A 136 8.11 3.84 -8.83
C TYR A 136 8.43 2.52 -9.52
N ARG A 137 9.13 2.57 -10.65
CA ARG A 137 9.61 1.38 -11.35
C ARG A 137 10.55 0.54 -10.47
N LYS A 138 11.45 1.18 -9.76
CA LYS A 138 12.31 0.51 -8.79
C LYS A 138 11.47 -0.14 -7.68
N PHE A 139 10.48 0.56 -7.17
CA PHE A 139 9.55 0.04 -6.16
C PHE A 139 8.84 -1.23 -6.63
N VAL A 140 8.29 -1.23 -7.85
CA VAL A 140 7.63 -2.41 -8.43
C VAL A 140 8.60 -3.57 -8.55
N ASN A 141 9.82 -3.32 -9.00
CA ASN A 141 10.86 -4.35 -9.11
C ASN A 141 11.25 -4.91 -7.74
N ASP A 142 11.41 -4.05 -6.74
CA ASP A 142 11.76 -4.48 -5.38
C ASP A 142 10.66 -5.34 -4.74
N LEU A 143 9.40 -4.99 -4.97
CA LEU A 143 8.27 -5.83 -4.55
C LEU A 143 8.29 -7.20 -5.24
N ALA A 144 8.50 -7.23 -6.54
CA ALA A 144 8.59 -8.47 -7.30
C ALA A 144 9.70 -9.38 -6.79
N GLN A 145 10.88 -8.82 -6.50
CA GLN A 145 12.00 -9.56 -5.93
C GLN A 145 11.70 -10.10 -4.53
N ALA A 146 10.89 -9.39 -3.76
CA ALA A 146 10.43 -9.83 -2.44
C ALA A 146 9.23 -10.80 -2.52
N ASN A 147 8.79 -11.16 -3.70
CA ASN A 147 7.60 -11.99 -3.94
C ASN A 147 6.32 -11.37 -3.36
N VAL A 148 6.16 -10.07 -3.53
CA VAL A 148 5.00 -9.30 -3.08
C VAL A 148 4.21 -8.79 -4.28
N ASP A 149 2.93 -9.10 -4.33
CA ASP A 149 2.01 -8.62 -5.36
C ASP A 149 1.63 -7.17 -5.08
N LEU A 150 1.41 -6.42 -6.14
CA LEU A 150 0.96 -5.03 -6.06
C LEU A 150 -0.42 -4.90 -6.69
N ILE A 151 -1.38 -4.41 -5.92
CA ILE A 151 -2.75 -4.15 -6.34
C ILE A 151 -2.98 -2.66 -6.30
N ILE A 152 -3.23 -2.07 -7.47
CA ILE A 152 -3.43 -0.62 -7.60
C ILE A 152 -4.91 -0.35 -7.87
N LEU A 153 -5.50 0.47 -7.03
CA LEU A 153 -6.88 0.94 -7.17
C LEU A 153 -6.88 2.32 -7.82
N ALA A 154 -7.51 2.40 -8.95
CA ALA A 154 -7.65 3.66 -9.69
C ALA A 154 -8.68 4.59 -9.03
#